data_d91ec97d9f4c6f00b728185b97d216e7
#
_entry.id   d91ec97d9f4c6f00b728185b97d216e7
#
_cell.length_a   1.000
_cell.length_b   1.000
_cell.length_c   1.000
_cell.angle_alpha   90.00
_cell.angle_beta   90.00
_cell.angle_gamma   90.00
#
_symmetry.space_group_name_H-M   'P 1'
#
loop_
_entity.id
_entity.type
_entity.pdbx_description
1 polymer ?
#
loop_
_entity_poly.entity_id
_entity_poly.type
_entity_poly.pdbx_seq_one_letter_code
_entity_poly.pdbx_strand_id
1 'polypeptide(L)'
;MTDDLMSRWELSRRRVLGGAVGLGLLGPAGAFAQAAGPWSQPPKSKVDRLNFVVWTYGDIYTRIAKQFEADWGVPVDSTISSFNDHPPKLAAMYAAGEKIDVSQSSPFSFPNFVAQGLVEPLDDMPGAADYAKDFTPFTRQVAMVNGKLMGLPYFATAWVWNYYSDMLEKLKIDKPFTTYEEFIEHCVKAKKDGVSRYPVLWIAGVGLEQLPGTWYQMTWNRGGVFFDKQGNHMLGPGSVARETLKWWANTFEKGLDIADPESLKVQFTSGAKAFGAGKNLYRGPNHHYGLNICNDPAQSPIAGKVKVLGSPGDGKTIADAHVYFITTATRNKEWAWKLLQYLGGKTKDGNYTQAIGLAKDAMLGSGYTSVMNSDVIKTGWAPWGDVPEILKIWDKSAYIGEVCSSIYQPWHFPWTDQLNIEVQKCLTGQITPDQCCDNLIKGIADAKRKV
;
A
#
# COMPACT_ATOMS: atom_id res chain seq x y z
N MET A 1 -8.34 -4.62 -18.13
CA MET A 1 -9.09 -4.74 -16.86
C MET A 1 -8.76 -3.58 -15.90
N THR A 2 -8.55 -2.39 -16.49
CA THR A 2 -8.16 -1.13 -15.81
C THR A 2 -9.31 -0.14 -15.62
N ASP A 3 -10.51 -0.46 -16.13
CA ASP A 3 -11.64 0.49 -16.17
C ASP A 3 -12.47 0.62 -14.90
N ASP A 4 -12.17 -0.14 -13.85
CA ASP A 4 -13.13 -0.32 -12.77
C ASP A 4 -12.94 0.61 -11.54
N LEU A 5 -11.78 1.27 -11.40
CA LEU A 5 -11.64 2.36 -10.44
C LEU A 5 -12.26 3.67 -10.95
N MET A 6 -12.29 3.85 -12.27
CA MET A 6 -12.87 5.03 -12.92
C MET A 6 -14.41 5.10 -12.77
N SER A 7 -15.10 3.96 -12.85
CA SER A 7 -16.56 3.91 -12.70
C SER A 7 -17.09 4.29 -11.31
N ARG A 8 -16.28 4.18 -10.28
CA ARG A 8 -16.63 4.47 -8.88
C ARG A 8 -16.79 5.96 -8.60
N TRP A 9 -15.94 6.78 -9.21
CA TRP A 9 -15.94 8.22 -9.03
C TRP A 9 -17.18 8.87 -9.67
N GLU A 10 -17.66 8.32 -10.77
CA GLU A 10 -18.90 8.80 -11.41
C GLU A 10 -20.14 8.48 -10.59
N LEU A 11 -20.21 7.34 -9.93
CA LEU A 11 -21.33 6.97 -9.05
C LEU A 11 -21.37 7.82 -7.79
N SER A 12 -20.24 8.19 -7.21
CA SER A 12 -20.16 9.12 -6.08
C SER A 12 -20.66 10.52 -6.43
N ARG A 13 -20.35 11.01 -7.64
CA ARG A 13 -20.83 12.32 -8.13
C ARG A 13 -22.38 12.40 -8.22
N ARG A 14 -23.07 11.34 -8.63
CA ARG A 14 -24.54 11.35 -8.74
C ARG A 14 -25.27 11.45 -7.40
N ARG A 15 -24.62 11.02 -6.30
CA ARG A 15 -25.21 11.14 -4.94
C ARG A 15 -25.02 12.51 -4.30
N VAL A 16 -23.97 13.24 -4.68
CA VAL A 16 -23.70 14.59 -4.14
C VAL A 16 -24.60 15.67 -4.74
N LEU A 17 -25.17 15.44 -5.94
CA LEU A 17 -26.02 16.42 -6.64
C LEU A 17 -27.51 16.30 -6.31
N GLY A 18 -27.92 15.34 -5.49
CA GLY A 18 -29.32 15.06 -5.16
C GLY A 18 -29.82 15.62 -3.82
N GLY A 19 -29.02 16.35 -3.06
CA GLY A 19 -29.35 16.79 -1.71
C GLY A 19 -29.08 18.26 -1.43
N ALA A 20 -29.68 19.17 -2.16
CA ALA A 20 -29.65 20.58 -1.83
C ALA A 20 -31.07 21.06 -1.49
N VAL A 21 -31.39 21.14 -0.21
CA VAL A 21 -32.20 22.23 0.43
C VAL A 21 -32.11 22.04 1.95
N GLY A 22 -31.51 23.00 2.64
CA GLY A 22 -31.45 23.08 4.10
C GLY A 22 -30.59 24.24 4.54
N LEU A 23 -31.14 25.45 4.49
CA LEU A 23 -30.58 26.63 5.12
C LEU A 23 -30.48 26.45 6.64
N GLY A 24 -29.31 26.74 7.22
CA GLY A 24 -29.25 26.92 8.66
C GLY A 24 -27.86 26.95 9.27
N LEU A 25 -27.38 28.14 9.59
CA LEU A 25 -26.38 28.50 10.60
C LEU A 25 -24.90 28.23 10.26
N LEU A 26 -24.34 29.22 9.60
CA LEU A 26 -22.90 29.50 9.58
C LEU A 26 -22.46 29.98 10.96
N GLY A 27 -21.93 29.08 11.80
CA GLY A 27 -20.99 29.46 12.84
C GLY A 27 -19.64 29.85 12.20
N PRO A 28 -18.84 30.74 12.77
CA PRO A 28 -17.58 31.14 12.18
C PRO A 28 -16.62 29.94 12.23
N ALA A 29 -16.46 29.26 11.10
CA ALA A 29 -15.32 28.39 10.87
C ALA A 29 -14.08 29.29 10.95
N GLY A 30 -13.35 29.21 12.05
CA GLY A 30 -12.07 29.88 12.20
C GLY A 30 -11.16 29.41 11.07
N ALA A 31 -11.07 30.20 10.02
CA ALA A 31 -10.03 30.07 9.02
C ALA A 31 -8.71 30.29 9.77
N PHE A 32 -8.03 29.21 10.08
CA PHE A 32 -6.62 29.29 10.39
C PHE A 32 -5.94 29.79 9.11
N ALA A 33 -5.72 31.11 9.04
CA ALA A 33 -4.80 31.68 8.09
C ALA A 33 -3.42 31.11 8.44
N GLN A 34 -3.09 29.98 7.83
CA GLN A 34 -1.78 29.37 8.00
C GLN A 34 -0.76 30.34 7.40
N ALA A 35 0.27 30.69 8.17
CA ALA A 35 1.32 31.61 7.74
C ALA A 35 1.88 31.17 6.38
N ALA A 36 2.11 32.14 5.49
CA ALA A 36 2.71 31.89 4.19
C ALA A 36 4.05 31.14 4.37
N GLY A 37 4.09 29.90 3.90
CA GLY A 37 5.26 29.04 4.00
C GLY A 37 6.00 28.89 2.66
N PRO A 38 7.08 28.10 2.60
CA PRO A 38 7.84 27.89 1.37
C PRO A 38 6.99 27.33 0.21
N TRP A 39 5.89 26.65 0.53
CA TRP A 39 4.92 26.10 -0.45
C TRP A 39 4.13 27.18 -1.19
N SER A 40 3.96 28.38 -0.64
CA SER A 40 3.18 29.48 -1.22
C SER A 40 3.98 30.41 -2.14
N GLN A 41 5.30 30.22 -2.29
CA GLN A 41 6.15 31.07 -3.11
C GLN A 41 6.50 30.38 -4.42
N PRO A 42 6.46 31.10 -5.58
CA PRO A 42 6.90 30.53 -6.86
C PRO A 42 8.41 30.38 -6.90
N PRO A 43 8.94 29.40 -7.65
CA PRO A 43 10.35 29.34 -8.03
C PRO A 43 10.77 30.59 -8.82
N LYS A 44 12.06 30.92 -8.75
CA LYS A 44 12.62 32.06 -9.52
C LYS A 44 12.90 31.70 -10.97
N SER A 45 13.16 30.43 -11.26
CA SER A 45 13.37 29.91 -12.60
C SER A 45 12.06 29.88 -13.41
N LYS A 46 12.18 29.83 -14.73
CA LYS A 46 11.04 29.60 -15.64
C LYS A 46 11.06 28.16 -16.13
N VAL A 47 9.88 27.60 -16.35
CA VAL A 47 9.70 26.27 -16.96
C VAL A 47 8.48 26.32 -17.89
N ASP A 48 8.58 25.66 -19.04
CA ASP A 48 7.47 25.60 -20.01
C ASP A 48 6.44 24.55 -19.61
N ARG A 49 6.90 23.39 -19.08
CA ARG A 49 6.08 22.27 -18.61
C ARG A 49 6.87 21.33 -17.71
N LEU A 50 6.16 20.51 -16.95
CA LEU A 50 6.72 19.42 -16.14
C LEU A 50 6.20 18.06 -16.64
N ASN A 51 7.04 17.03 -16.54
CA ASN A 51 6.71 15.65 -16.91
C ASN A 51 6.53 14.80 -15.64
N PHE A 52 5.36 14.22 -15.48
CA PHE A 52 4.96 13.42 -14.35
C PHE A 52 4.68 11.97 -14.80
N VAL A 53 5.44 11.00 -14.29
CA VAL A 53 5.26 9.57 -14.58
C VAL A 53 4.58 8.90 -13.40
N VAL A 54 3.39 8.32 -13.62
CA VAL A 54 2.48 7.91 -12.55
C VAL A 54 1.75 6.62 -12.91
N TRP A 55 1.41 5.78 -11.93
CA TRP A 55 0.34 4.78 -12.10
C TRP A 55 -0.99 5.35 -11.61
N THR A 56 -2.09 4.81 -12.12
CA THR A 56 -3.42 5.35 -11.82
C THR A 56 -3.91 4.96 -10.43
N TYR A 57 -4.45 5.95 -9.71
CA TYR A 57 -5.23 5.84 -8.49
C TYR A 57 -6.54 6.64 -8.62
N GLY A 58 -7.29 6.36 -9.68
CA GLY A 58 -8.43 7.19 -10.05
C GLY A 58 -8.01 8.56 -10.62
N ASP A 59 -8.79 9.60 -10.37
CA ASP A 59 -8.57 10.94 -10.92
C ASP A 59 -7.88 11.92 -9.97
N ILE A 60 -7.54 11.50 -8.76
CA ILE A 60 -7.06 12.46 -7.74
C ILE A 60 -5.76 13.16 -8.13
N TYR A 61 -4.80 12.42 -8.71
CA TYR A 61 -3.55 13.01 -9.16
C TYR A 61 -3.78 13.97 -10.35
N THR A 62 -4.73 13.68 -11.23
CA THR A 62 -5.12 14.57 -12.32
C THR A 62 -5.75 15.85 -11.79
N ARG A 63 -6.59 15.75 -10.76
CA ARG A 63 -7.17 16.93 -10.10
C ARG A 63 -6.11 17.79 -9.45
N ILE A 64 -5.16 17.19 -8.75
CA ILE A 64 -4.05 17.89 -8.11
C ILE A 64 -3.11 18.54 -9.15
N ALA A 65 -2.79 17.84 -10.24
CA ALA A 65 -2.00 18.41 -11.34
C ALA A 65 -2.71 19.63 -11.96
N LYS A 66 -4.02 19.54 -12.21
CA LYS A 66 -4.82 20.68 -12.71
C LYS A 66 -4.88 21.84 -11.72
N GLN A 67 -4.96 21.57 -10.42
CA GLN A 67 -4.88 22.61 -9.39
C GLN A 67 -3.51 23.29 -9.42
N PHE A 68 -2.43 22.52 -9.56
CA PHE A 68 -1.08 23.05 -9.72
C PHE A 68 -0.98 23.96 -10.94
N GLU A 69 -1.49 23.51 -12.11
CA GLU A 69 -1.52 24.32 -13.34
C GLU A 69 -2.29 25.63 -13.15
N ALA A 70 -3.45 25.59 -12.49
CA ALA A 70 -4.27 26.78 -12.22
C ALA A 70 -3.56 27.76 -11.28
N ASP A 71 -2.86 27.26 -10.27
CA ASP A 71 -2.21 28.09 -9.23
C ASP A 71 -0.90 28.73 -9.72
N TRP A 72 -0.18 28.07 -10.64
CA TRP A 72 1.18 28.43 -11.03
C TRP A 72 1.34 28.72 -12.52
N GLY A 73 0.37 28.40 -13.37
CA GLY A 73 0.43 28.61 -14.83
C GLY A 73 1.42 27.69 -15.53
N VAL A 74 1.82 26.56 -14.92
CA VAL A 74 2.79 25.60 -15.46
C VAL A 74 2.08 24.30 -15.80
N PRO A 75 2.00 23.91 -17.11
CA PRO A 75 1.40 22.65 -17.54
C PRO A 75 2.12 21.42 -16.98
N VAL A 76 1.37 20.35 -16.72
CA VAL A 76 1.87 19.04 -16.25
C VAL A 76 1.46 17.93 -17.21
N ASP A 77 2.42 17.41 -17.96
CA ASP A 77 2.22 16.26 -18.85
C ASP A 77 2.35 14.96 -18.02
N SER A 78 1.29 14.16 -18.00
CA SER A 78 1.25 12.91 -17.21
C SER A 78 1.39 11.68 -18.10
N THR A 79 2.39 10.84 -17.84
CA THR A 79 2.53 9.51 -18.44
C THR A 79 2.01 8.47 -17.45
N ILE A 80 0.95 7.75 -17.84
CA ILE A 80 0.24 6.82 -16.95
C ILE A 80 0.58 5.38 -17.30
N SER A 81 0.72 4.52 -16.28
CA SER A 81 0.90 3.07 -16.42
C SER A 81 0.01 2.31 -15.42
N SER A 82 0.00 0.98 -15.49
CA SER A 82 -0.50 0.16 -14.39
C SER A 82 0.51 0.12 -13.24
N PHE A 83 0.06 -0.28 -12.04
CA PHE A 83 0.94 -0.39 -10.87
C PHE A 83 2.14 -1.32 -11.11
N ASN A 84 1.91 -2.51 -11.67
CA ASN A 84 2.97 -3.50 -11.90
C ASN A 84 3.89 -3.13 -13.07
N ASP A 85 3.39 -2.39 -14.06
CA ASP A 85 4.18 -1.95 -15.23
C ASP A 85 4.98 -0.67 -14.96
N HIS A 86 4.70 0.03 -13.86
CA HIS A 86 5.32 1.32 -13.58
C HIS A 86 6.85 1.24 -13.40
N PRO A 87 7.40 0.35 -12.56
CA PRO A 87 8.85 0.30 -12.38
C PRO A 87 9.63 -0.02 -13.67
N PRO A 88 9.28 -1.05 -14.47
CA PRO A 88 10.00 -1.32 -15.71
C PRO A 88 9.82 -0.21 -16.75
N LYS A 89 8.64 0.43 -16.81
CA LYS A 89 8.41 1.57 -17.71
C LYS A 89 9.28 2.77 -17.31
N LEU A 90 9.34 3.09 -16.04
CA LEU A 90 10.16 4.18 -15.53
C LEU A 90 11.65 3.94 -15.86
N ALA A 91 12.15 2.72 -15.61
CA ALA A 91 13.52 2.34 -15.94
C ALA A 91 13.81 2.46 -17.45
N ALA A 92 12.87 2.04 -18.32
CA ALA A 92 13.01 2.18 -19.78
C ALA A 92 13.06 3.64 -20.22
N MET A 93 12.24 4.52 -19.65
CA MET A 93 12.25 5.96 -19.92
C MET A 93 13.57 6.61 -19.50
N TYR A 94 14.13 6.22 -18.33
CA TYR A 94 15.46 6.65 -17.92
C TYR A 94 16.54 6.22 -18.90
N ALA A 95 16.55 4.94 -19.31
CA ALA A 95 17.51 4.41 -20.26
C ALA A 95 17.41 5.12 -21.64
N ALA A 96 16.22 5.57 -22.01
CA ALA A 96 15.99 6.35 -23.24
C ALA A 96 16.39 7.83 -23.11
N GLY A 97 16.80 8.30 -21.92
CA GLY A 97 17.16 9.69 -21.66
C GLY A 97 15.96 10.65 -21.68
N GLU A 98 14.75 10.14 -21.42
CA GLU A 98 13.54 10.96 -21.38
C GLU A 98 13.57 11.92 -20.18
N LYS A 99 12.97 13.10 -20.37
CA LYS A 99 12.77 14.05 -19.28
C LYS A 99 11.66 13.56 -18.37
N ILE A 100 11.99 13.35 -17.12
CA ILE A 100 11.03 12.98 -16.07
C ILE A 100 11.31 13.91 -14.90
N ASP A 101 10.35 14.75 -14.50
CA ASP A 101 10.56 15.66 -13.39
C ASP A 101 10.15 15.04 -12.06
N VAL A 102 8.95 14.45 -12.00
CA VAL A 102 8.43 13.79 -10.81
C VAL A 102 7.91 12.40 -11.17
N SER A 103 8.13 11.44 -10.30
CA SER A 103 7.53 10.13 -10.39
C SER A 103 7.04 9.65 -9.02
N GLN A 104 6.41 8.48 -8.99
CA GLN A 104 5.94 7.84 -7.76
C GLN A 104 6.53 6.45 -7.61
N SER A 105 6.53 5.96 -6.38
CA SER A 105 6.96 4.61 -6.08
C SER A 105 6.25 4.02 -4.87
N SER A 106 6.15 2.70 -4.86
CA SER A 106 5.75 1.94 -3.69
C SER A 106 6.91 1.77 -2.72
N PRO A 107 6.65 1.49 -1.45
CA PRO A 107 7.70 1.22 -0.47
C PRO A 107 8.55 -0.02 -0.81
N PHE A 108 8.04 -0.93 -1.65
CA PHE A 108 8.76 -2.11 -2.11
C PHE A 108 9.75 -1.80 -3.25
N SER A 109 9.52 -0.75 -4.01
CA SER A 109 10.34 -0.38 -5.17
C SER A 109 11.19 0.88 -4.95
N PHE A 110 10.76 1.78 -4.08
CA PHE A 110 11.44 3.06 -3.88
C PHE A 110 12.91 2.95 -3.47
N PRO A 111 13.30 2.09 -2.48
CA PRO A 111 14.69 1.95 -2.12
C PRO A 111 15.59 1.49 -3.27
N ASN A 112 15.04 0.70 -4.18
CA ASN A 112 15.76 0.24 -5.36
C ASN A 112 16.06 1.39 -6.32
N PHE A 113 15.11 2.30 -6.58
CA PHE A 113 15.35 3.50 -7.37
C PHE A 113 16.40 4.42 -6.74
N VAL A 114 16.37 4.56 -5.40
CA VAL A 114 17.40 5.32 -4.68
C VAL A 114 18.78 4.65 -4.83
N ALA A 115 18.86 3.33 -4.68
CA ALA A 115 20.11 2.58 -4.83
C ALA A 115 20.71 2.68 -6.25
N GLN A 116 19.86 2.81 -7.26
CA GLN A 116 20.28 3.03 -8.66
C GLN A 116 20.63 4.49 -8.98
N GLY A 117 20.53 5.42 -8.03
CA GLY A 117 20.84 6.83 -8.25
C GLY A 117 19.80 7.58 -9.11
N LEU A 118 18.56 7.08 -9.17
CA LEU A 118 17.51 7.68 -10.01
C LEU A 118 16.69 8.75 -9.27
N VAL A 119 16.96 8.98 -7.98
CA VAL A 119 16.19 9.87 -7.09
C VAL A 119 17.04 11.01 -6.58
N GLU A 120 16.55 12.25 -6.72
CA GLU A 120 17.21 13.45 -6.19
C GLU A 120 16.99 13.59 -4.68
N PRO A 121 18.06 13.88 -3.89
CA PRO A 121 17.90 14.32 -2.51
C PRO A 121 17.16 15.64 -2.40
N LEU A 122 16.34 15.78 -1.36
CA LEU A 122 15.45 16.92 -1.15
C LEU A 122 15.83 17.81 0.04
N ASP A 123 16.91 17.51 0.76
CA ASP A 123 17.27 18.19 2.01
C ASP A 123 17.46 19.70 1.83
N ASP A 124 17.99 20.14 0.69
CA ASP A 124 18.24 21.55 0.37
C ASP A 124 17.00 22.28 -0.14
N MET A 125 15.87 21.59 -0.30
CA MET A 125 14.66 22.18 -0.83
C MET A 125 13.90 22.99 0.23
N PRO A 126 13.33 24.15 -0.13
CA PRO A 126 12.64 25.02 0.83
C PRO A 126 11.50 24.30 1.56
N GLY A 127 11.57 24.21 2.90
CA GLY A 127 10.56 23.58 3.75
C GLY A 127 10.65 22.04 3.83
N ALA A 128 11.64 21.40 3.22
CA ALA A 128 11.83 19.94 3.24
C ALA A 128 11.91 19.37 4.66
N ALA A 129 12.67 20.03 5.54
CA ALA A 129 12.82 19.62 6.94
C ALA A 129 11.50 19.64 7.72
N ASP A 130 10.55 20.51 7.38
CA ASP A 130 9.25 20.60 8.06
C ASP A 130 8.35 19.43 7.71
N TYR A 131 8.40 18.95 6.45
CA TYR A 131 7.72 17.70 6.06
C TYR A 131 8.28 16.50 6.81
N ALA A 132 9.61 16.38 6.85
CA ALA A 132 10.27 15.26 7.53
C ALA A 132 9.96 15.21 9.04
N LYS A 133 9.74 16.35 9.72
CA LYS A 133 9.34 16.38 11.13
C LYS A 133 7.95 15.77 11.37
N ASP A 134 7.05 15.92 10.41
CA ASP A 134 5.65 15.46 10.49
C ASP A 134 5.44 14.02 10.02
N PHE A 135 6.48 13.33 9.53
CA PHE A 135 6.35 11.95 9.08
C PHE A 135 5.99 10.99 10.22
N THR A 136 5.11 10.03 9.90
CA THR A 136 4.92 8.85 10.76
C THR A 136 6.22 8.04 10.84
N PRO A 137 6.43 7.20 11.89
CA PRO A 137 7.68 6.46 12.06
C PRO A 137 8.07 5.61 10.85
N PHE A 138 7.13 4.84 10.27
CA PHE A 138 7.41 4.00 9.11
C PHE A 138 7.57 4.83 7.82
N THR A 139 6.86 5.95 7.66
CA THR A 139 7.09 6.86 6.53
C THR A 139 8.51 7.40 6.54
N ARG A 140 9.02 7.74 7.71
CA ARG A 140 10.41 8.16 7.86
C ARG A 140 11.39 7.08 7.39
N GLN A 141 11.13 5.81 7.68
CA GLN A 141 11.96 4.69 7.23
C GLN A 141 11.97 4.54 5.70
N VAL A 142 10.84 4.85 5.04
CA VAL A 142 10.75 4.82 3.55
C VAL A 142 11.39 6.05 2.93
N ALA A 143 10.98 7.24 3.37
CA ALA A 143 11.31 8.51 2.71
C ALA A 143 12.72 9.03 3.03
N MET A 144 13.33 8.57 4.14
CA MET A 144 14.67 8.94 4.56
C MET A 144 15.65 7.80 4.28
N VAL A 145 16.48 7.94 3.26
CA VAL A 145 17.47 6.93 2.90
C VAL A 145 18.87 7.49 3.13
N ASN A 146 19.71 6.77 3.88
CA ASN A 146 21.05 7.21 4.26
C ASN A 146 21.08 8.60 4.92
N GLY A 147 20.07 8.92 5.72
CA GLY A 147 19.92 10.20 6.42
C GLY A 147 19.44 11.36 5.54
N LYS A 148 19.15 11.14 4.26
CA LYS A 148 18.67 12.14 3.31
C LYS A 148 17.18 11.96 3.03
N LEU A 149 16.46 13.06 2.90
CA LEU A 149 15.08 13.07 2.44
C LEU A 149 15.05 12.81 0.93
N MET A 150 14.39 11.73 0.51
CA MET A 150 14.37 11.27 -0.89
C MET A 150 12.98 11.36 -1.53
N GLY A 151 11.91 11.59 -0.77
CA GLY A 151 10.55 11.67 -1.29
C GLY A 151 9.55 12.21 -0.30
N LEU A 152 8.34 12.55 -0.77
CA LEU A 152 7.21 12.94 0.07
C LEU A 152 6.08 11.89 -0.04
N PRO A 153 5.48 11.47 1.09
CA PRO A 153 4.39 10.49 1.06
C PRO A 153 3.12 11.12 0.50
N TYR A 154 2.35 10.36 -0.27
CA TYR A 154 1.03 10.80 -0.71
C TYR A 154 -0.11 10.00 -0.09
N PHE A 155 0.12 8.73 0.26
CA PHE A 155 -0.72 7.97 1.15
C PHE A 155 0.08 6.93 1.92
N ALA A 156 -0.55 6.40 2.95
CA ALA A 156 -0.03 5.26 3.68
C ALA A 156 -1.16 4.28 4.03
N THR A 157 -0.82 3.04 4.30
CA THR A 157 -1.76 1.99 4.67
C THR A 157 -1.12 1.00 5.63
N ALA A 158 -1.90 0.48 6.57
CA ALA A 158 -1.50 -0.63 7.41
C ALA A 158 -2.11 -1.93 6.89
N TRP A 159 -1.38 -3.02 7.00
CA TRP A 159 -1.88 -4.33 6.65
C TRP A 159 -2.70 -4.89 7.79
N VAL A 160 -3.86 -5.45 7.44
CA VAL A 160 -4.86 -5.96 8.37
C VAL A 160 -5.38 -7.32 7.89
N TRP A 161 -6.08 -8.01 8.76
CA TRP A 161 -6.97 -9.09 8.37
C TRP A 161 -8.41 -8.59 8.37
N ASN A 162 -9.25 -9.19 7.51
CA ASN A 162 -10.67 -8.98 7.54
C ASN A 162 -11.38 -10.28 7.90
N TYR A 163 -12.54 -10.16 8.55
CA TYR A 163 -13.43 -11.28 8.79
C TYR A 163 -14.89 -10.90 8.54
N TYR A 164 -15.68 -11.89 8.16
CA TYR A 164 -17.13 -11.75 7.97
C TYR A 164 -17.82 -12.15 9.27
N SER A 165 -18.38 -11.15 9.99
CA SER A 165 -18.92 -11.33 11.35
C SER A 165 -20.05 -12.34 11.42
N ASP A 166 -20.99 -12.33 10.45
CA ASP A 166 -22.14 -13.25 10.46
C ASP A 166 -21.70 -14.72 10.33
N MET A 167 -20.54 -15.00 9.71
CA MET A 167 -20.02 -16.36 9.69
C MET A 167 -19.48 -16.81 11.03
N LEU A 168 -18.83 -15.91 11.80
CA LEU A 168 -18.42 -16.23 13.18
C LEU A 168 -19.62 -16.54 14.06
N GLU A 169 -20.68 -15.72 13.94
CA GLU A 169 -21.95 -15.95 14.68
C GLU A 169 -22.57 -17.30 14.33
N LYS A 170 -22.69 -17.65 13.04
CA LYS A 170 -23.16 -18.97 12.58
C LYS A 170 -22.36 -20.13 13.14
N LEU A 171 -21.03 -19.94 13.26
CA LEU A 171 -20.12 -20.93 13.81
C LEU A 171 -20.14 -20.97 15.34
N LYS A 172 -20.86 -20.06 16.01
CA LYS A 172 -20.84 -19.85 17.47
C LYS A 172 -19.41 -19.62 17.99
N ILE A 173 -18.67 -18.78 17.27
CA ILE A 173 -17.32 -18.34 17.65
C ILE A 173 -17.43 -16.90 18.15
N ASP A 174 -17.14 -16.68 19.43
CA ASP A 174 -17.40 -15.41 20.12
C ASP A 174 -16.47 -14.26 19.65
N LYS A 175 -15.27 -14.60 19.21
CA LYS A 175 -14.26 -13.61 18.78
C LYS A 175 -13.42 -14.13 17.60
N PRO A 176 -12.89 -13.24 16.74
CA PRO A 176 -11.96 -13.65 15.71
C PRO A 176 -10.65 -14.20 16.33
N PHE A 177 -9.86 -14.90 15.51
CA PHE A 177 -8.61 -15.50 15.93
C PHE A 177 -7.60 -14.46 16.46
N THR A 178 -6.71 -14.90 17.36
CA THR A 178 -5.56 -14.16 17.86
C THR A 178 -4.26 -14.90 17.58
N THR A 179 -4.33 -16.19 17.28
CA THR A 179 -3.19 -17.04 16.91
C THR A 179 -3.44 -17.73 15.56
N TYR A 180 -2.37 -18.26 14.95
CA TYR A 180 -2.49 -19.03 13.71
C TYR A 180 -3.16 -20.39 13.94
N GLU A 181 -3.08 -20.94 15.14
CA GLU A 181 -3.76 -22.17 15.55
C GLU A 181 -5.27 -21.94 15.60
N GLU A 182 -5.73 -20.91 16.30
CA GLU A 182 -7.16 -20.50 16.31
C GLU A 182 -7.67 -20.23 14.89
N PHE A 183 -6.87 -19.58 14.05
CA PHE A 183 -7.22 -19.34 12.64
C PHE A 183 -7.51 -20.65 11.90
N ILE A 184 -6.65 -21.67 12.02
CA ILE A 184 -6.86 -22.97 11.40
C ILE A 184 -8.11 -23.66 11.97
N GLU A 185 -8.28 -23.65 13.31
CA GLU A 185 -9.45 -24.24 13.96
C GLU A 185 -10.77 -23.64 13.44
N HIS A 186 -10.82 -22.29 13.33
CA HIS A 186 -11.99 -21.59 12.80
C HIS A 186 -12.25 -21.97 11.33
N CYS A 187 -11.21 -22.02 10.51
CA CYS A 187 -11.32 -22.38 9.09
C CYS A 187 -11.79 -23.85 8.90
N VAL A 188 -11.19 -24.78 9.64
CA VAL A 188 -11.59 -26.19 9.61
C VAL A 188 -13.03 -26.37 10.07
N LYS A 189 -13.43 -25.69 11.15
CA LYS A 189 -14.81 -25.69 11.62
C LYS A 189 -15.78 -25.11 10.58
N ALA A 190 -15.45 -23.97 9.97
CA ALA A 190 -16.27 -23.32 8.94
C ALA A 190 -16.53 -24.25 7.72
N LYS A 191 -15.48 -24.97 7.30
CA LYS A 191 -15.60 -25.97 6.23
C LYS A 191 -16.41 -27.18 6.65
N LYS A 192 -16.16 -27.75 7.83
CA LYS A 192 -16.86 -28.91 8.37
C LYS A 192 -18.37 -28.66 8.54
N ASP A 193 -18.70 -27.50 9.08
CA ASP A 193 -20.10 -27.10 9.36
C ASP A 193 -20.84 -26.58 8.10
N GLY A 194 -20.16 -26.57 6.94
CA GLY A 194 -20.75 -26.14 5.65
C GLY A 194 -21.00 -24.63 5.56
N VAL A 195 -20.45 -23.82 6.46
CA VAL A 195 -20.60 -22.36 6.46
C VAL A 195 -19.80 -21.70 5.33
N SER A 196 -18.61 -22.24 5.06
CA SER A 196 -17.77 -21.80 3.95
C SER A 196 -17.00 -23.00 3.37
N ARG A 197 -17.04 -23.19 2.05
CA ARG A 197 -16.25 -24.24 1.37
C ARG A 197 -14.76 -23.93 1.43
N TYR A 198 -14.40 -22.67 1.27
CA TYR A 198 -13.03 -22.17 1.32
C TYR A 198 -12.98 -20.99 2.29
N PRO A 199 -12.74 -21.24 3.59
CA PRO A 199 -12.87 -20.21 4.62
C PRO A 199 -11.89 -19.06 4.51
N VAL A 200 -10.75 -19.21 3.85
CA VAL A 200 -9.77 -18.13 3.72
C VAL A 200 -9.50 -17.74 2.26
N LEU A 201 -9.50 -16.43 2.02
CA LEU A 201 -9.03 -15.79 0.80
C LEU A 201 -7.69 -15.10 1.09
N TRP A 202 -6.59 -15.70 0.65
CA TRP A 202 -5.26 -15.10 0.71
C TRP A 202 -5.10 -14.03 -0.38
N ILE A 203 -4.21 -13.07 -0.16
CA ILE A 203 -3.78 -12.13 -1.20
C ILE A 203 -2.45 -12.65 -1.75
N ALA A 204 -2.53 -13.52 -2.74
CA ALA A 204 -1.41 -14.28 -3.28
C ALA A 204 -1.30 -14.21 -4.81
N GLY A 205 -1.94 -13.23 -5.45
CA GLY A 205 -1.73 -12.94 -6.87
C GLY A 205 -0.30 -12.44 -7.10
N VAL A 206 0.29 -12.86 -8.22
CA VAL A 206 1.63 -12.38 -8.64
C VAL A 206 1.65 -10.86 -8.73
N GLY A 207 2.68 -10.24 -8.19
CA GLY A 207 2.86 -8.79 -8.20
C GLY A 207 4.01 -8.32 -7.31
N LEU A 208 4.21 -7.01 -7.27
CA LEU A 208 5.32 -6.41 -6.52
C LEU A 208 5.17 -6.58 -5.00
N GLU A 209 3.94 -6.58 -4.49
CA GLU A 209 3.64 -6.52 -3.05
C GLU A 209 2.79 -7.69 -2.56
N GLN A 210 1.84 -8.17 -3.35
CA GLN A 210 0.76 -9.05 -2.92
C GLN A 210 1.27 -10.39 -2.40
N LEU A 211 1.81 -11.21 -3.28
CA LEU A 211 2.30 -12.53 -2.93
C LEU A 211 3.54 -12.47 -2.02
N PRO A 212 4.59 -11.67 -2.35
CA PRO A 212 5.75 -11.55 -1.47
C PRO A 212 5.37 -11.00 -0.10
N GLY A 213 4.58 -9.91 -0.05
CA GLY A 213 4.18 -9.26 1.18
C GLY A 213 3.33 -10.15 2.08
N THR A 214 2.46 -11.00 1.53
CA THR A 214 1.71 -11.98 2.32
C THR A 214 2.64 -12.95 3.05
N TRP A 215 3.64 -13.48 2.37
CA TRP A 215 4.63 -14.36 3.01
C TRP A 215 5.52 -13.61 4.00
N TYR A 216 5.96 -12.38 3.67
CA TYR A 216 6.74 -11.51 4.56
C TYR A 216 5.97 -11.23 5.85
N GLN A 217 4.71 -10.81 5.75
CA GLN A 217 3.87 -10.50 6.90
C GLN A 217 3.70 -11.70 7.84
N MET A 218 3.39 -12.87 7.29
CA MET A 218 3.20 -14.09 8.09
C MET A 218 4.51 -14.57 8.74
N THR A 219 5.63 -14.42 8.03
CA THR A 219 6.96 -14.75 8.57
C THR A 219 7.31 -13.84 9.74
N TRP A 220 7.05 -12.54 9.57
CA TRP A 220 7.34 -11.55 10.61
C TRP A 220 6.51 -11.77 11.88
N ASN A 221 5.22 -12.06 11.73
CA ASN A 221 4.35 -12.38 12.88
C ASN A 221 4.78 -13.64 13.65
N ARG A 222 5.57 -14.49 13.03
CA ARG A 222 6.16 -15.70 13.65
C ARG A 222 7.58 -15.45 14.18
N GLY A 223 8.03 -14.20 14.19
CA GLY A 223 9.35 -13.79 14.68
C GLY A 223 10.51 -14.01 13.71
N GLY A 224 10.23 -14.25 12.42
CA GLY A 224 11.24 -14.43 11.39
C GLY A 224 11.45 -13.21 10.49
N VAL A 225 12.53 -13.27 9.71
CA VAL A 225 12.86 -12.30 8.65
C VAL A 225 13.35 -13.05 7.41
N PHE A 226 13.36 -12.39 6.26
CA PHE A 226 13.87 -12.95 5.00
C PHE A 226 15.35 -12.68 4.79
N PHE A 227 15.77 -11.49 5.15
CA PHE A 227 17.17 -11.10 5.16
C PHE A 227 17.44 -10.33 6.46
N ASP A 228 18.54 -10.69 7.11
CA ASP A 228 18.99 -9.98 8.30
C ASP A 228 19.55 -8.58 7.97
N LYS A 229 19.91 -7.82 8.99
CA LYS A 229 20.47 -6.45 8.82
C LYS A 229 21.81 -6.43 8.08
N GLN A 230 22.51 -7.56 7.99
CA GLN A 230 23.76 -7.75 7.27
C GLN A 230 23.52 -8.18 5.81
N GLY A 231 22.27 -8.42 5.41
CA GLY A 231 21.89 -8.87 4.06
C GLY A 231 22.06 -10.36 3.83
N ASN A 232 22.22 -11.17 4.89
CA ASN A 232 22.24 -12.62 4.77
C ASN A 232 20.81 -13.15 4.67
N HIS A 233 20.59 -14.11 3.77
CA HIS A 233 19.26 -14.72 3.65
C HIS A 233 18.92 -15.63 4.85
N MET A 234 17.66 -15.61 5.24
CA MET A 234 17.10 -16.40 6.34
C MET A 234 16.09 -17.45 5.82
N LEU A 235 16.41 -18.10 4.68
CA LEU A 235 15.56 -19.09 4.01
C LEU A 235 16.07 -20.53 4.18
N GLY A 236 17.12 -20.73 4.99
CA GLY A 236 17.73 -22.05 5.21
C GLY A 236 16.79 -23.07 5.88
N PRO A 237 17.18 -24.36 5.95
CA PRO A 237 16.40 -25.39 6.65
C PRO A 237 16.13 -24.99 8.12
N GLY A 238 14.87 -25.17 8.56
CA GLY A 238 14.43 -24.81 9.92
C GLY A 238 14.22 -23.33 10.17
N SER A 239 14.42 -22.46 9.17
CA SER A 239 14.14 -21.02 9.33
C SER A 239 12.64 -20.75 9.41
N VAL A 240 12.27 -19.68 10.14
CA VAL A 240 10.87 -19.28 10.30
C VAL A 240 10.21 -19.01 8.95
N ALA A 241 10.92 -18.37 8.01
CA ALA A 241 10.39 -18.11 6.67
C ALA A 241 10.02 -19.40 5.93
N ARG A 242 10.91 -20.42 5.95
CA ARG A 242 10.66 -21.72 5.33
C ARG A 242 9.50 -22.47 5.99
N GLU A 243 9.47 -22.51 7.31
CA GLU A 243 8.37 -23.18 8.04
C GLU A 243 7.03 -22.44 7.85
N THR A 244 7.05 -21.12 7.71
CA THR A 244 5.86 -20.33 7.35
C THR A 244 5.37 -20.70 5.95
N LEU A 245 6.25 -20.90 4.98
CA LEU A 245 5.84 -21.34 3.62
C LEU A 245 5.23 -22.73 3.64
N LYS A 246 5.80 -23.67 4.39
CA LYS A 246 5.21 -25.02 4.58
C LYS A 246 3.80 -24.94 5.16
N TRP A 247 3.64 -24.14 6.20
CA TRP A 247 2.33 -23.91 6.82
C TRP A 247 1.35 -23.27 5.83
N TRP A 248 1.78 -22.29 5.05
CA TRP A 248 0.93 -21.61 4.06
C TRP A 248 0.52 -22.53 2.92
N ALA A 249 1.46 -23.26 2.35
CA ALA A 249 1.18 -24.25 1.30
C ALA A 249 0.17 -25.31 1.76
N ASN A 250 0.28 -25.79 3.01
CA ASN A 250 -0.68 -26.76 3.58
C ASN A 250 -2.13 -26.24 3.61
N THR A 251 -2.37 -24.93 3.58
CA THR A 251 -3.74 -24.38 3.49
C THR A 251 -4.40 -24.64 2.13
N PHE A 252 -3.60 -24.87 1.07
CA PHE A 252 -4.05 -25.23 -0.28
C PHE A 252 -4.07 -26.73 -0.54
N GLU A 253 -3.34 -27.52 0.26
CA GLU A 253 -3.21 -28.96 0.08
C GLU A 253 -4.50 -29.71 0.46
N LYS A 254 -4.68 -30.89 -0.14
CA LYS A 254 -5.87 -31.75 0.08
C LYS A 254 -6.14 -32.07 1.56
N GLY A 255 -5.12 -32.01 2.42
CA GLY A 255 -5.26 -32.25 3.86
C GLY A 255 -6.11 -31.20 4.56
N LEU A 256 -5.83 -29.92 4.39
CA LEU A 256 -6.64 -28.79 4.91
C LEU A 256 -7.64 -28.29 3.87
N ASP A 257 -7.18 -27.98 2.66
CA ASP A 257 -8.02 -27.49 1.54
C ASP A 257 -9.01 -26.41 2.00
N ILE A 258 -8.48 -25.41 2.72
CA ILE A 258 -9.24 -24.29 3.31
C ILE A 258 -9.06 -22.98 2.54
N ALA A 259 -7.98 -22.88 1.75
CA ALA A 259 -7.70 -21.69 0.95
C ALA A 259 -8.54 -21.68 -0.33
N ASP A 260 -9.14 -20.52 -0.62
CA ASP A 260 -9.86 -20.30 -1.87
C ASP A 260 -8.85 -20.31 -3.04
N PRO A 261 -9.06 -21.11 -4.10
CA PRO A 261 -8.20 -21.11 -5.30
C PRO A 261 -8.08 -19.73 -5.97
N GLU A 262 -9.08 -18.85 -5.82
CA GLU A 262 -9.00 -17.46 -6.27
C GLU A 262 -7.85 -16.67 -5.61
N SER A 263 -7.39 -17.10 -4.43
CA SER A 263 -6.26 -16.49 -3.71
C SER A 263 -5.03 -16.26 -4.59
N LEU A 264 -4.74 -17.20 -5.52
CA LEU A 264 -3.57 -17.14 -6.39
C LEU A 264 -3.68 -16.13 -7.54
N LYS A 265 -4.85 -15.51 -7.71
CA LYS A 265 -5.14 -14.57 -8.81
C LYS A 265 -5.43 -13.17 -8.30
N VAL A 266 -5.90 -13.05 -7.05
CA VAL A 266 -6.36 -11.77 -6.52
C VAL A 266 -5.23 -10.92 -5.97
N GLN A 267 -5.37 -9.63 -6.21
CA GLN A 267 -4.57 -8.56 -5.64
C GLN A 267 -5.42 -7.82 -4.58
N PHE A 268 -4.90 -6.73 -3.99
CA PHE A 268 -5.61 -6.04 -2.89
C PHE A 268 -7.04 -5.65 -3.24
N THR A 269 -7.25 -4.92 -4.35
CA THR A 269 -8.58 -4.43 -4.75
C THR A 269 -9.50 -5.57 -5.24
N SER A 270 -9.00 -6.44 -6.13
CA SER A 270 -9.80 -7.58 -6.61
C SER A 270 -10.11 -8.58 -5.50
N GLY A 271 -9.18 -8.77 -4.55
CA GLY A 271 -9.41 -9.58 -3.36
C GLY A 271 -10.46 -8.98 -2.42
N ALA A 272 -10.53 -7.65 -2.30
CA ALA A 272 -11.59 -7.00 -1.53
C ALA A 272 -12.97 -7.25 -2.16
N LYS A 273 -13.08 -7.15 -3.50
CA LYS A 273 -14.31 -7.47 -4.24
C LYS A 273 -14.71 -8.93 -4.09
N ALA A 274 -13.75 -9.86 -4.24
CA ALA A 274 -13.99 -11.28 -4.08
C ALA A 274 -14.46 -11.63 -2.67
N PHE A 275 -13.84 -11.06 -1.65
CA PHE A 275 -14.26 -11.23 -0.25
C PHE A 275 -15.63 -10.62 0.02
N GLY A 276 -15.92 -9.45 -0.55
CA GLY A 276 -17.20 -8.78 -0.47
C GLY A 276 -18.38 -9.60 -1.02
N ALA A 277 -18.12 -10.66 -1.81
CA ALA A 277 -19.14 -11.62 -2.24
C ALA A 277 -19.63 -12.55 -1.11
N GLY A 278 -19.01 -12.53 0.07
CA GLY A 278 -19.47 -13.22 1.27
C GLY A 278 -19.27 -14.73 1.29
N LYS A 279 -18.28 -15.25 0.56
CA LYS A 279 -17.99 -16.69 0.47
C LYS A 279 -16.97 -17.18 1.50
N ASN A 280 -16.09 -16.30 1.96
CA ASN A 280 -14.96 -16.62 2.82
C ASN A 280 -15.18 -16.04 4.22
N LEU A 281 -14.68 -16.74 5.25
CA LEU A 281 -14.71 -16.29 6.65
C LEU A 281 -13.64 -15.22 6.91
N TYR A 282 -12.44 -15.45 6.39
CA TYR A 282 -11.28 -14.58 6.57
C TYR A 282 -10.66 -14.15 5.24
N ARG A 283 -10.08 -12.96 5.21
CA ARG A 283 -9.23 -12.44 4.14
C ARG A 283 -8.01 -11.77 4.74
N GLY A 284 -6.83 -12.07 4.22
CA GLY A 284 -5.63 -11.35 4.63
C GLY A 284 -4.34 -12.14 4.42
N PRO A 285 -3.21 -11.51 4.80
CA PRO A 285 -3.09 -10.09 5.17
C PRO A 285 -3.33 -9.16 3.98
N ASN A 286 -3.84 -7.97 4.23
CA ASN A 286 -4.21 -7.03 3.15
C ASN A 286 -4.32 -5.58 3.66
N HIS A 287 -4.42 -4.61 2.76
CA HIS A 287 -4.56 -3.20 3.11
C HIS A 287 -5.91 -2.87 3.75
N HIS A 288 -5.91 -2.04 4.80
CA HIS A 288 -7.13 -1.67 5.54
C HIS A 288 -8.19 -0.98 4.66
N TYR A 289 -7.77 -0.23 3.64
CA TYR A 289 -8.70 0.48 2.75
C TYR A 289 -9.63 -0.46 1.95
N GLY A 290 -9.33 -1.75 1.88
CA GLY A 290 -10.23 -2.73 1.28
C GLY A 290 -11.62 -2.79 1.95
N LEU A 291 -11.76 -2.25 3.18
CA LEU A 291 -13.04 -2.13 3.87
C LEU A 291 -14.04 -1.24 3.13
N ASN A 292 -13.59 -0.18 2.45
CA ASN A 292 -14.48 0.70 1.67
C ASN A 292 -15.10 0.00 0.47
N ILE A 293 -14.54 -1.15 0.07
CA ILE A 293 -15.10 -2.02 -0.97
C ILE A 293 -16.05 -3.04 -0.37
N CYS A 294 -15.56 -3.72 0.67
CA CYS A 294 -16.32 -4.81 1.32
C CYS A 294 -17.56 -4.30 2.05
N ASN A 295 -17.53 -3.06 2.57
CA ASN A 295 -18.63 -2.45 3.32
C ASN A 295 -19.42 -1.40 2.52
N ASP A 296 -19.18 -1.27 1.21
CA ASP A 296 -20.01 -0.44 0.32
C ASP A 296 -21.26 -1.25 -0.12
N PRO A 297 -22.48 -0.84 0.27
CA PRO A 297 -23.70 -1.55 -0.11
C PRO A 297 -23.98 -1.54 -1.63
N ALA A 298 -23.33 -0.65 -2.39
CA ALA A 298 -23.39 -0.65 -3.85
C ALA A 298 -22.55 -1.75 -4.50
N GLN A 299 -21.61 -2.37 -3.75
CA GLN A 299 -20.62 -3.29 -4.27
C GLN A 299 -20.61 -4.65 -3.58
N SER A 300 -21.12 -4.72 -2.35
CA SER A 300 -20.99 -5.91 -1.50
C SER A 300 -22.34 -6.26 -0.85
N PRO A 301 -22.85 -7.49 -1.05
CA PRO A 301 -24.03 -7.97 -0.35
C PRO A 301 -23.83 -8.16 1.16
N ILE A 302 -22.59 -8.14 1.64
CA ILE A 302 -22.24 -8.26 3.06
C ILE A 302 -21.77 -6.92 3.66
N ALA A 303 -22.15 -5.80 3.03
CA ALA A 303 -21.78 -4.48 3.49
C ALA A 303 -22.16 -4.25 4.97
N GLY A 304 -21.26 -3.63 5.73
CA GLY A 304 -21.38 -3.40 7.17
C GLY A 304 -21.04 -4.61 8.06
N LYS A 305 -20.87 -5.80 7.47
CA LYS A 305 -20.59 -7.07 8.16
C LYS A 305 -19.11 -7.47 8.12
N VAL A 306 -18.31 -6.79 7.32
CA VAL A 306 -16.86 -7.02 7.26
C VAL A 306 -16.19 -6.19 8.34
N LYS A 307 -15.46 -6.87 9.20
CA LYS A 307 -14.71 -6.28 10.31
C LYS A 307 -13.22 -6.45 10.09
N VAL A 308 -12.44 -5.64 10.80
CA VAL A 308 -10.97 -5.68 10.80
C VAL A 308 -10.46 -6.35 12.05
N LEU A 309 -9.31 -7.02 11.92
CA LEU A 309 -8.50 -7.46 13.05
C LEU A 309 -7.01 -7.31 12.72
N GLY A 310 -6.20 -7.19 13.76
CA GLY A 310 -4.74 -7.15 13.64
C GLY A 310 -4.15 -8.50 13.25
N SER A 311 -2.87 -8.50 12.96
CA SER A 311 -2.12 -9.73 12.71
C SER A 311 -2.05 -10.61 13.96
N PRO A 312 -2.02 -11.94 13.80
CA PRO A 312 -1.90 -12.86 14.94
C PRO A 312 -0.55 -12.72 15.67
N GLY A 313 -0.49 -13.24 16.90
CA GLY A 313 0.70 -13.19 17.73
C GLY A 313 0.90 -11.83 18.40
N ASP A 314 2.05 -11.19 18.19
CA ASP A 314 2.37 -9.89 18.79
C ASP A 314 1.64 -8.70 18.15
N GLY A 315 0.92 -8.96 17.07
CA GLY A 315 0.13 -7.97 16.35
C GLY A 315 0.95 -7.03 15.47
N LYS A 316 2.25 -7.27 15.29
CA LYS A 316 3.06 -6.51 14.35
C LYS A 316 2.50 -6.60 12.94
N THR A 317 2.51 -5.51 12.21
CA THR A 317 2.05 -5.50 10.84
C THR A 317 2.91 -4.62 9.95
N ILE A 318 2.91 -4.95 8.65
CA ILE A 318 3.55 -4.11 7.65
C ILE A 318 2.70 -2.86 7.46
N ALA A 319 3.37 -1.72 7.34
CA ALA A 319 2.79 -0.49 6.83
C ALA A 319 3.52 -0.07 5.57
N ASP A 320 2.74 0.45 4.63
CA ASP A 320 3.24 0.98 3.38
C ASP A 320 3.05 2.50 3.35
N ALA A 321 4.11 3.23 3.01
CA ALA A 321 4.04 4.63 2.67
C ALA A 321 4.49 4.80 1.22
N HIS A 322 3.55 5.10 0.35
CA HIS A 322 3.84 5.37 -1.04
C HIS A 322 4.32 6.80 -1.19
N VAL A 323 5.35 7.01 -1.99
CA VAL A 323 6.01 8.30 -2.11
C VAL A 323 6.04 8.81 -3.54
N TYR A 324 5.99 10.13 -3.69
CA TYR A 324 6.46 10.82 -4.89
C TYR A 324 7.88 11.29 -4.67
N PHE A 325 8.64 11.38 -5.75
CA PHE A 325 10.04 11.78 -5.73
C PHE A 325 10.42 12.58 -6.97
N ILE A 326 11.45 13.40 -6.83
CA ILE A 326 12.09 14.10 -7.94
C ILE A 326 13.12 13.18 -8.56
N THR A 327 13.16 13.10 -9.88
CA THR A 327 14.08 12.24 -10.59
C THR A 327 15.39 12.95 -10.91
N THR A 328 16.51 12.22 -11.02
CA THR A 328 17.79 12.77 -11.48
C THR A 328 17.79 13.16 -12.96
N ALA A 329 16.74 12.80 -13.72
CA ALA A 329 16.56 13.24 -15.11
C ALA A 329 15.95 14.65 -15.24
N THR A 330 15.48 15.25 -14.13
CA THR A 330 14.93 16.61 -14.18
C THR A 330 15.97 17.66 -14.48
N ARG A 331 15.60 18.69 -15.24
CA ARG A 331 16.36 19.92 -15.41
C ARG A 331 15.73 21.10 -14.69
N ASN A 332 14.63 20.88 -13.99
CA ASN A 332 13.77 21.91 -13.39
C ASN A 332 13.51 21.61 -11.91
N LYS A 333 14.57 21.33 -11.13
CA LYS A 333 14.47 20.83 -9.75
C LYS A 333 13.58 21.69 -8.84
N GLU A 334 13.64 23.03 -8.97
CA GLU A 334 12.81 23.93 -8.16
C GLU A 334 11.30 23.76 -8.49
N TRP A 335 10.96 23.66 -9.77
CA TRP A 335 9.58 23.45 -10.21
C TRP A 335 9.10 22.01 -9.98
N ALA A 336 9.98 21.03 -10.12
CA ALA A 336 9.71 19.64 -9.75
C ALA A 336 9.39 19.54 -8.25
N TRP A 337 10.15 20.28 -7.39
CA TRP A 337 9.84 20.39 -5.97
C TRP A 337 8.47 21.01 -5.71
N LYS A 338 8.12 22.06 -6.44
CA LYS A 338 6.80 22.72 -6.32
C LYS A 338 5.66 21.77 -6.68
N LEU A 339 5.82 20.98 -7.75
CA LEU A 339 4.86 19.95 -8.11
C LEU A 339 4.83 18.81 -7.07
N LEU A 340 5.98 18.38 -6.57
CA LEU A 340 6.08 17.37 -5.53
C LEU A 340 5.36 17.79 -4.24
N GLN A 341 5.42 19.07 -3.86
CA GLN A 341 4.68 19.61 -2.73
C GLN A 341 3.16 19.46 -2.93
N TYR A 342 2.64 19.69 -4.13
CA TYR A 342 1.21 19.49 -4.43
C TYR A 342 0.81 18.01 -4.38
N LEU A 343 1.65 17.14 -4.91
CA LEU A 343 1.38 15.70 -5.01
C LEU A 343 1.53 14.98 -3.67
N GLY A 344 2.55 15.29 -2.90
CA GLY A 344 2.88 14.57 -1.66
C GLY A 344 2.98 15.45 -0.41
N GLY A 345 2.75 16.73 -0.51
CA GLY A 345 2.90 17.68 0.60
C GLY A 345 1.76 18.67 0.69
N LYS A 346 2.12 19.94 0.88
CA LYS A 346 1.17 21.05 1.03
C LYS A 346 0.98 21.83 -0.27
N THR A 347 -0.27 22.06 -0.64
CA THR A 347 -0.65 22.98 -1.71
C THR A 347 -0.41 24.45 -1.31
N LYS A 348 -0.61 25.37 -2.25
CA LYS A 348 -0.34 26.81 -2.07
C LYS A 348 -1.02 27.42 -0.82
N ASP A 349 -2.17 26.88 -0.44
CA ASP A 349 -2.94 27.26 0.74
C ASP A 349 -2.43 26.65 2.06
N GLY A 350 -1.37 25.84 2.02
CA GLY A 350 -0.77 25.21 3.19
C GLY A 350 -1.44 23.92 3.67
N ASN A 351 -2.40 23.39 2.93
CA ASN A 351 -3.10 22.16 3.27
C ASN A 351 -2.48 20.94 2.61
N TYR A 352 -2.55 19.78 3.26
CA TYR A 352 -2.24 18.47 2.69
C TYR A 352 -3.40 17.97 1.81
N THR A 353 -3.71 18.71 0.75
CA THR A 353 -4.95 18.55 -0.04
C THR A 353 -5.12 17.16 -0.60
N GLN A 354 -4.05 16.55 -1.15
CA GLN A 354 -4.11 15.20 -1.70
C GLN A 354 -4.31 14.15 -0.60
N ALA A 355 -3.54 14.21 0.50
CA ALA A 355 -3.67 13.26 1.59
C ALA A 355 -5.07 13.30 2.23
N ILE A 356 -5.62 14.51 2.41
CA ILE A 356 -6.98 14.73 2.91
C ILE A 356 -8.03 14.14 1.95
N GLY A 357 -7.88 14.37 0.65
CA GLY A 357 -8.77 13.81 -0.37
C GLY A 357 -8.75 12.28 -0.37
N LEU A 358 -7.57 11.66 -0.34
CA LEU A 358 -7.41 10.21 -0.31
C LEU A 358 -8.00 9.57 0.96
N ALA A 359 -7.85 10.24 2.12
CA ALA A 359 -8.45 9.76 3.36
C ALA A 359 -9.98 9.75 3.31
N LYS A 360 -10.59 10.79 2.76
CA LYS A 360 -12.05 10.93 2.62
C LYS A 360 -12.63 9.98 1.57
N ASP A 361 -12.00 9.95 0.40
CA ASP A 361 -12.58 9.38 -0.80
C ASP A 361 -12.23 7.89 -0.97
N ALA A 362 -11.08 7.47 -0.43
CA ALA A 362 -10.55 6.12 -0.66
C ALA A 362 -10.18 5.36 0.63
N MET A 363 -10.48 5.92 1.81
CA MET A 363 -10.09 5.32 3.09
C MET A 363 -8.57 5.09 3.23
N LEU A 364 -7.76 5.83 2.49
CA LEU A 364 -6.31 5.76 2.60
C LEU A 364 -5.82 6.59 3.79
N GLY A 365 -4.80 6.11 4.48
CA GLY A 365 -4.12 6.87 5.53
C GLY A 365 -3.11 7.85 4.95
N SER A 366 -2.41 8.54 5.82
CA SER A 366 -1.39 9.51 5.46
C SER A 366 -0.03 9.14 6.06
N GLY A 367 1.02 9.46 5.34
CA GLY A 367 2.38 9.42 5.87
C GLY A 367 2.71 10.57 6.84
N TYR A 368 1.77 11.50 7.06
CA TYR A 368 1.93 12.63 7.98
C TYR A 368 1.15 12.42 9.27
N THR A 369 1.83 12.57 10.40
CA THR A 369 1.25 12.43 11.75
C THR A 369 0.11 13.42 12.00
N SER A 370 0.28 14.67 11.55
CA SER A 370 -0.75 15.71 11.69
C SER A 370 -2.05 15.35 10.96
N VAL A 371 -1.97 14.75 9.78
CA VAL A 371 -3.15 14.30 9.03
C VAL A 371 -3.78 13.07 9.68
N MET A 372 -2.95 12.09 10.12
CA MET A 372 -3.46 10.88 10.80
C MET A 372 -4.21 11.19 12.09
N ASN A 373 -3.80 12.23 12.83
CA ASN A 373 -4.44 12.66 14.06
C ASN A 373 -5.64 13.60 13.84
N SER A 374 -5.92 13.96 12.59
CA SER A 374 -7.02 14.90 12.27
C SER A 374 -8.39 14.23 12.25
N ASP A 375 -9.44 15.03 12.34
CA ASP A 375 -10.83 14.56 12.24
C ASP A 375 -11.16 14.01 10.84
N VAL A 376 -10.36 14.32 9.83
CA VAL A 376 -10.51 13.78 8.47
C VAL A 376 -10.40 12.26 8.45
N ILE A 377 -9.45 11.70 9.19
CA ILE A 377 -9.28 10.24 9.31
C ILE A 377 -10.51 9.64 10.01
N LYS A 378 -10.91 10.21 11.15
CA LYS A 378 -12.05 9.71 11.92
C LYS A 378 -13.34 9.73 11.10
N THR A 379 -13.64 10.85 10.46
CA THR A 379 -14.90 11.03 9.71
C THR A 379 -14.88 10.31 8.36
N GLY A 380 -13.73 10.27 7.67
CA GLY A 380 -13.59 9.61 6.37
C GLY A 380 -13.62 8.07 6.46
N TRP A 381 -13.14 7.49 7.56
CA TRP A 381 -13.06 6.05 7.73
C TRP A 381 -14.26 5.43 8.46
N ALA A 382 -14.94 6.21 9.33
CA ALA A 382 -16.07 5.73 10.12
C ALA A 382 -17.21 5.03 9.33
N PRO A 383 -17.54 5.45 8.09
CA PRO A 383 -18.54 4.75 7.30
C PRO A 383 -18.17 3.32 6.92
N TRP A 384 -16.88 2.97 6.96
CA TRP A 384 -16.36 1.74 6.39
C TRP A 384 -15.84 0.74 7.42
N GLY A 385 -15.46 1.19 8.62
CA GLY A 385 -14.89 0.30 9.62
C GLY A 385 -14.74 0.90 11.01
N ASP A 386 -14.22 0.09 11.91
CA ASP A 386 -13.88 0.47 13.28
C ASP A 386 -12.57 1.28 13.28
N VAL A 387 -12.70 2.60 13.29
CA VAL A 387 -11.54 3.51 13.25
C VAL A 387 -10.60 3.32 14.42
N PRO A 388 -11.05 3.21 15.69
CA PRO A 388 -10.19 2.91 16.83
C PRO A 388 -9.36 1.63 16.64
N GLU A 389 -9.96 0.54 16.15
CA GLU A 389 -9.24 -0.71 15.94
C GLU A 389 -8.22 -0.59 14.79
N ILE A 390 -8.56 0.11 13.70
CA ILE A 390 -7.61 0.35 12.61
C ILE A 390 -6.42 1.18 13.09
N LEU A 391 -6.64 2.24 13.88
CA LEU A 391 -5.56 3.06 14.42
C LEU A 391 -4.68 2.29 15.41
N LYS A 392 -5.26 1.42 16.23
CA LYS A 392 -4.50 0.52 17.11
C LYS A 392 -3.58 -0.44 16.33
N ILE A 393 -4.05 -0.95 15.18
CA ILE A 393 -3.21 -1.75 14.28
C ILE A 393 -2.12 -0.89 13.65
N TRP A 394 -2.48 0.34 13.25
CA TRP A 394 -1.54 1.32 12.71
C TRP A 394 -0.36 1.60 13.65
N ASP A 395 -0.62 1.74 14.95
CA ASP A 395 0.41 1.99 15.96
C ASP A 395 1.43 0.84 16.12
N LYS A 396 1.06 -0.38 15.68
CA LYS A 396 1.93 -1.56 15.67
C LYS A 396 2.62 -1.79 14.32
N SER A 397 2.43 -0.87 13.39
CA SER A 397 2.94 -1.00 12.02
C SER A 397 4.39 -0.57 11.90
N ALA A 398 5.14 -1.29 11.08
CA ALA A 398 6.49 -0.92 10.70
C ALA A 398 6.73 -1.18 9.21
N TYR A 399 7.83 -0.63 8.71
CA TYR A 399 8.19 -0.73 7.31
C TYR A 399 8.72 -2.12 6.95
N ILE A 400 8.43 -2.58 5.72
CA ILE A 400 8.84 -3.89 5.20
C ILE A 400 10.35 -4.16 5.29
N GLY A 401 11.18 -3.12 5.30
CA GLY A 401 12.64 -3.23 5.45
C GLY A 401 13.07 -3.93 6.75
N GLU A 402 12.24 -3.93 7.79
CA GLU A 402 12.50 -4.67 9.04
C GLU A 402 12.40 -6.20 8.84
N VAL A 403 11.67 -6.64 7.83
CA VAL A 403 11.45 -8.07 7.51
C VAL A 403 12.38 -8.53 6.40
N CYS A 404 12.65 -7.65 5.45
CA CYS A 404 13.35 -7.97 4.22
C CYS A 404 14.35 -6.85 3.86
N SER A 405 15.52 -6.84 4.50
CA SER A 405 16.53 -5.80 4.28
C SER A 405 17.06 -5.74 2.85
N SER A 406 16.88 -6.81 2.06
CA SER A 406 17.30 -6.83 0.65
C SER A 406 16.58 -5.82 -0.23
N ILE A 407 15.46 -5.24 0.20
CA ILE A 407 14.77 -4.19 -0.57
C ILE A 407 15.65 -2.97 -0.87
N TYR A 408 16.68 -2.75 -0.07
CA TYR A 408 17.67 -1.68 -0.29
C TYR A 408 18.76 -2.05 -1.31
N GLN A 409 18.69 -3.26 -1.91
CA GLN A 409 19.69 -3.76 -2.83
C GLN A 409 19.20 -3.72 -4.28
N PRO A 410 20.04 -3.34 -5.26
CA PRO A 410 19.63 -3.29 -6.68
C PRO A 410 19.11 -4.63 -7.21
N TRP A 411 19.64 -5.75 -6.71
CA TRP A 411 19.27 -7.11 -7.12
C TRP A 411 17.94 -7.61 -6.54
N HIS A 412 17.29 -6.85 -5.66
CA HIS A 412 16.05 -7.29 -5.00
C HIS A 412 14.91 -7.56 -6.00
N PHE A 413 14.73 -6.70 -7.01
CA PHE A 413 13.68 -6.89 -8.01
C PHE A 413 13.84 -8.18 -8.83
N PRO A 414 15.02 -8.44 -9.48
CA PRO A 414 15.21 -9.70 -10.18
C PRO A 414 15.00 -10.93 -9.30
N TRP A 415 15.32 -10.83 -8.00
CA TRP A 415 15.05 -11.90 -7.04
C TRP A 415 13.57 -12.02 -6.69
N THR A 416 12.85 -10.93 -6.55
CA THR A 416 11.39 -10.92 -6.27
C THR A 416 10.58 -11.48 -7.44
N ASP A 417 11.01 -11.26 -8.68
CA ASP A 417 10.41 -11.90 -9.85
C ASP A 417 10.51 -13.43 -9.75
N GLN A 418 11.68 -13.94 -9.39
CA GLN A 418 11.86 -15.36 -9.16
C GLN A 418 11.02 -15.86 -7.96
N LEU A 419 10.95 -15.08 -6.87
CA LEU A 419 10.13 -15.40 -5.71
C LEU A 419 8.67 -15.60 -6.11
N ASN A 420 8.10 -14.71 -6.90
CA ASN A 420 6.73 -14.83 -7.40
C ASN A 420 6.50 -16.16 -8.13
N ILE A 421 7.43 -16.53 -9.01
CA ILE A 421 7.34 -17.77 -9.80
C ILE A 421 7.43 -19.01 -8.90
N GLU A 422 8.43 -19.07 -8.03
CA GLU A 422 8.70 -20.27 -7.22
C GLU A 422 7.63 -20.46 -6.13
N VAL A 423 7.15 -19.38 -5.50
CA VAL A 423 6.08 -19.48 -4.51
C VAL A 423 4.76 -19.88 -5.16
N GLN A 424 4.42 -19.39 -6.34
CA GLN A 424 3.21 -19.86 -7.05
C GLN A 424 3.30 -21.36 -7.41
N LYS A 425 4.45 -21.84 -7.88
CA LYS A 425 4.67 -23.28 -8.10
C LYS A 425 4.48 -24.08 -6.80
N CYS A 426 4.98 -23.55 -5.69
CA CYS A 426 4.85 -24.18 -4.38
C CYS A 426 3.38 -24.25 -3.94
N LEU A 427 2.66 -23.12 -3.95
CA LEU A 427 1.26 -23.06 -3.52
C LEU A 427 0.31 -23.87 -4.43
N THR A 428 0.71 -24.14 -5.67
CA THR A 428 -0.02 -25.02 -6.59
C THR A 428 0.43 -26.49 -6.53
N GLY A 429 1.37 -26.84 -5.63
CA GLY A 429 1.85 -28.20 -5.43
C GLY A 429 2.79 -28.74 -6.53
N GLN A 430 3.31 -27.85 -7.40
CA GLN A 430 4.26 -28.25 -8.46
C GLN A 430 5.67 -28.53 -7.91
N ILE A 431 6.06 -27.85 -6.84
CA ILE A 431 7.30 -28.05 -6.10
C ILE A 431 7.01 -28.02 -4.60
N THR A 432 7.89 -28.63 -3.81
CA THR A 432 7.77 -28.57 -2.36
C THR A 432 8.21 -27.21 -1.81
N PRO A 433 7.77 -26.80 -0.60
CA PRO A 433 8.27 -25.60 0.05
C PRO A 433 9.79 -25.58 0.26
N ASP A 434 10.39 -26.76 0.51
CA ASP A 434 11.85 -26.86 0.63
C ASP A 434 12.55 -26.58 -0.70
N GLN A 435 12.07 -27.16 -1.80
CA GLN A 435 12.57 -26.87 -3.15
C GLN A 435 12.41 -25.40 -3.52
N CYS A 436 11.27 -24.79 -3.18
CA CYS A 436 11.04 -23.37 -3.40
C CYS A 436 12.12 -22.52 -2.71
N CYS A 437 12.33 -22.71 -1.41
CA CYS A 437 13.34 -21.96 -0.67
C CYS A 437 14.76 -22.20 -1.19
N ASP A 438 15.12 -23.45 -1.55
CA ASP A 438 16.43 -23.77 -2.12
C ASP A 438 16.65 -23.10 -3.47
N ASN A 439 15.63 -23.03 -4.33
CA ASN A 439 15.67 -22.31 -5.60
C ASN A 439 15.85 -20.79 -5.38
N LEU A 440 15.15 -20.23 -4.40
CA LEU A 440 15.29 -18.82 -4.05
C LEU A 440 16.67 -18.46 -3.51
N ILE A 441 17.27 -19.32 -2.70
CA ILE A 441 18.66 -19.16 -2.21
C ILE A 441 19.64 -19.14 -3.38
N LYS A 442 19.53 -20.09 -4.30
CA LYS A 442 20.36 -20.14 -5.52
C LYS A 442 20.16 -18.91 -6.39
N GLY A 443 18.94 -18.45 -6.50
CA GLY A 443 18.57 -17.27 -7.30
C GLY A 443 19.13 -15.94 -6.80
N ILE A 444 19.56 -15.84 -5.54
CA ILE A 444 20.23 -14.64 -5.02
C ILE A 444 21.52 -14.34 -5.80
N ALA A 445 22.33 -15.37 -6.06
CA ALA A 445 23.57 -15.21 -6.82
C ALA A 445 23.30 -14.80 -8.29
N ASP A 446 22.24 -15.35 -8.89
CA ASP A 446 21.81 -15.00 -10.24
C ASP A 446 21.27 -13.57 -10.33
N ALA A 447 20.47 -13.15 -9.35
CA ALA A 447 19.98 -11.78 -9.26
C ALA A 447 21.10 -10.76 -9.11
N LYS A 448 22.11 -11.06 -8.27
CA LYS A 448 23.28 -10.20 -8.08
C LYS A 448 24.14 -10.02 -9.34
N ARG A 449 24.13 -11.00 -10.27
CA ARG A 449 24.86 -10.89 -11.54
C ARG A 449 24.16 -10.04 -12.60
N LYS A 450 22.85 -9.77 -12.42
CA LYS A 450 22.03 -9.01 -13.38
C LYS A 450 22.09 -7.50 -13.17
N VAL A 451 22.70 -7.06 -12.10
CA VAL A 451 22.85 -5.65 -11.67
C VAL A 451 24.34 -5.36 -11.39
#